data_8dfe7815d10535adb1ffeb88f2ade416
#
_entry.id   8dfe7815d10535adb1ffeb88f2ade416
#
_cell.length_a   1.000
_cell.length_b   1.000
_cell.length_c   1.000
_cell.angle_alpha   90.00
_cell.angle_beta   90.00
_cell.angle_gamma   90.00
#
_symmetry.space_group_name_H-M   'P 1'
#
loop_
_entity.id
_entity.type
_entity.pdbx_description
1 polymer ?
#
loop_
_entity_poly.entity_id
_entity_poly.type
_entity_poly.pdbx_seq_one_letter_code
_entity_poly.pdbx_strand_id
1 'polypeptide(L)'
;MNLDSLKRRLSALRTVLGMTREGFFVPHRYAGAVRPPAGYPELEPLFRAAEPAFGEVLAAIDRHAEVVGRFDGTRPPLPRWQQDWFPGLDGAAAYALVRETRPARIVEVGSGHSTRFLARAVIDGGLATEMLCIDPAPRADIGGLAGDLPLRVLRTTLQDAGVEALPGLAPGDMLVIDSSHLALPGTDVDLLFGRVLPRLPAGVLVHVHDVFLPDGYPDSWAWRQYAEQMVVAGWLAGGGLRLRFASRWVRTRMAAEVAAGAAGRIPVGPAAFESSLWAVTAGPVPGA
;
A
#
# COMPACT_ATOMS: atom_id res chain seq x y z
N MET A 1 -7.68 -14.27 -27.60
CA MET A 1 -6.46 -13.64 -27.01
C MET A 1 -6.76 -12.18 -26.81
N ASN A 2 -6.74 -11.69 -25.57
CA ASN A 2 -7.07 -10.29 -25.24
C ASN A 2 -5.94 -9.38 -25.78
N LEU A 3 -6.30 -8.16 -26.27
CA LEU A 3 -5.38 -7.17 -26.83
C LEU A 3 -4.24 -6.81 -25.85
N ASP A 4 -4.55 -6.73 -24.57
CA ASP A 4 -3.55 -6.45 -23.52
C ASP A 4 -2.56 -7.60 -23.32
N SER A 5 -2.99 -8.84 -23.51
CA SER A 5 -2.09 -10.00 -23.50
C SER A 5 -1.11 -9.95 -24.67
N LEU A 6 -1.57 -9.51 -25.86
CA LEU A 6 -0.70 -9.37 -27.05
C LEU A 6 0.33 -8.24 -26.84
N LYS A 7 -0.11 -7.08 -26.35
CA LYS A 7 0.79 -5.96 -26.05
C LYS A 7 1.90 -6.37 -25.07
N ARG A 8 1.54 -7.06 -23.96
CA ARG A 8 2.52 -7.56 -22.98
C ARG A 8 3.54 -8.53 -23.58
N ARG A 9 3.10 -9.46 -24.44
CA ARG A 9 4.00 -10.41 -25.11
C ARG A 9 4.97 -9.69 -26.05
N LEU A 10 4.49 -8.67 -26.79
CA LEU A 10 5.33 -7.86 -27.66
C LEU A 10 6.36 -7.03 -26.85
N SER A 11 5.95 -6.43 -25.74
CA SER A 11 6.83 -5.71 -24.82
C SER A 11 7.90 -6.65 -24.24
N ALA A 12 7.51 -7.84 -23.78
CA ALA A 12 8.45 -8.86 -23.29
C ALA A 12 9.45 -9.29 -24.37
N LEU A 13 8.99 -9.55 -25.58
CA LEU A 13 9.85 -9.93 -26.71
C LEU A 13 10.86 -8.81 -27.04
N ARG A 14 10.40 -7.57 -27.10
CA ARG A 14 11.28 -6.40 -27.37
C ARG A 14 12.33 -6.23 -26.28
N THR A 15 11.96 -6.46 -25.01
CA THR A 15 12.88 -6.43 -23.87
C THR A 15 13.95 -7.52 -23.98
N VAL A 16 13.55 -8.77 -24.28
CA VAL A 16 14.46 -9.91 -24.42
C VAL A 16 15.42 -9.73 -25.62
N LEU A 17 14.93 -9.11 -26.70
CA LEU A 17 15.76 -8.78 -27.89
C LEU A 17 16.64 -7.53 -27.70
N GLY A 18 16.57 -6.87 -26.53
CA GLY A 18 17.36 -5.66 -26.25
C GLY A 18 16.91 -4.43 -27.02
N MET A 19 15.71 -4.43 -27.60
CA MET A 19 15.17 -3.28 -28.37
C MET A 19 14.62 -2.17 -27.46
N THR A 20 14.01 -2.54 -26.34
CA THR A 20 13.48 -1.64 -25.31
C THR A 20 13.65 -2.31 -23.94
N ARG A 21 13.58 -1.52 -22.85
CA ARG A 21 13.64 -2.04 -21.49
C ARG A 21 12.31 -1.78 -20.80
N GLU A 22 11.30 -2.57 -21.15
CA GLU A 22 9.93 -2.45 -20.64
C GLU A 22 9.56 -3.55 -19.62
N GLY A 23 10.54 -4.26 -19.10
CA GLY A 23 10.36 -5.33 -18.14
C GLY A 23 11.67 -5.99 -17.76
N PHE A 24 11.56 -7.11 -17.06
CA PHE A 24 12.71 -7.89 -16.61
C PHE A 24 12.62 -9.32 -17.19
N PHE A 25 13.75 -9.83 -17.62
CA PHE A 25 13.93 -11.24 -17.89
C PHE A 25 14.94 -11.80 -16.90
N VAL A 26 14.49 -12.69 -16.03
CA VAL A 26 15.34 -13.36 -15.04
C VAL A 26 15.51 -14.82 -15.48
N PRO A 27 16.66 -15.19 -16.08
CA PRO A 27 16.88 -16.56 -16.54
C PRO A 27 17.00 -17.51 -15.34
N HIS A 28 16.19 -18.54 -15.34
CA HIS A 28 16.24 -19.61 -14.34
C HIS A 28 16.07 -20.97 -14.97
N ARG A 29 17.06 -21.85 -14.82
CA ARG A 29 17.10 -23.18 -15.43
C ARG A 29 15.86 -24.02 -15.11
N TYR A 30 15.31 -23.87 -13.92
CA TYR A 30 14.18 -24.64 -13.42
C TYR A 30 12.88 -23.82 -13.35
N ALA A 31 12.78 -22.75 -14.12
CA ALA A 31 11.59 -21.87 -14.10
C ALA A 31 10.28 -22.63 -14.32
N GLY A 32 10.29 -23.70 -15.14
CA GLY A 32 9.12 -24.54 -15.37
C GLY A 32 8.63 -25.33 -14.15
N ALA A 33 9.44 -25.44 -13.08
CA ALA A 33 9.08 -26.09 -11.83
C ALA A 33 8.56 -25.09 -10.77
N VAL A 34 8.74 -23.79 -11.00
CA VAL A 34 8.30 -22.77 -10.05
C VAL A 34 6.77 -22.67 -10.05
N ARG A 35 6.19 -22.68 -8.85
CA ARG A 35 4.76 -22.46 -8.64
C ARG A 35 4.61 -21.43 -7.52
N PRO A 36 3.81 -20.37 -7.71
CA PRO A 36 3.47 -19.45 -6.63
C PRO A 36 2.79 -20.21 -5.47
N PRO A 37 3.10 -19.90 -4.22
CA PRO A 37 2.41 -20.51 -3.09
C PRO A 37 0.96 -20.00 -3.02
N ALA A 38 0.05 -20.85 -2.59
CA ALA A 38 -1.34 -20.46 -2.33
C ALA A 38 -1.45 -19.50 -1.14
N GLY A 39 -0.43 -19.44 -0.28
CA GLY A 39 -0.34 -18.58 0.90
C GLY A 39 0.85 -18.96 1.78
N TYR A 40 0.88 -18.33 2.95
CA TYR A 40 1.92 -18.47 3.98
C TYR A 40 1.26 -18.82 5.31
N PRO A 41 0.79 -20.08 5.50
CA PRO A 41 0.05 -20.48 6.70
C PRO A 41 0.86 -20.29 7.99
N GLU A 42 2.20 -20.30 7.90
CA GLU A 42 3.10 -20.06 9.02
C GLU A 42 2.96 -18.63 9.60
N LEU A 43 2.42 -17.69 8.83
CA LEU A 43 2.15 -16.32 9.28
C LEU A 43 0.76 -16.16 9.92
N GLU A 44 -0.18 -17.10 9.73
CA GLU A 44 -1.53 -16.98 10.29
C GLU A 44 -1.53 -16.70 11.80
N PRO A 45 -0.69 -17.30 12.65
CA PRO A 45 -0.66 -16.98 14.08
C PRO A 45 -0.36 -15.50 14.37
N LEU A 46 0.49 -14.84 13.55
CA LEU A 46 0.79 -13.41 13.70
C LEU A 46 -0.45 -12.55 13.39
N PHE A 47 -1.17 -12.88 12.32
CA PHE A 47 -2.40 -12.15 11.93
C PHE A 47 -3.50 -12.35 12.97
N ARG A 48 -3.70 -13.58 13.45
CA ARG A 48 -4.68 -13.89 14.48
C ARG A 48 -4.37 -13.18 15.81
N ALA A 49 -3.12 -13.13 16.20
CA ALA A 49 -2.69 -12.39 17.40
C ALA A 49 -2.90 -10.85 17.25
N ALA A 50 -2.95 -10.35 16.02
CA ALA A 50 -3.15 -8.93 15.73
C ALA A 50 -4.64 -8.53 15.56
N GLU A 51 -5.59 -9.48 15.57
CA GLU A 51 -7.03 -9.18 15.43
C GLU A 51 -7.55 -8.10 16.40
N PRO A 52 -7.12 -8.05 17.68
CA PRO A 52 -7.51 -6.94 18.56
C PRO A 52 -7.11 -5.57 18.02
N ALA A 53 -5.90 -5.43 17.44
CA ALA A 53 -5.45 -4.19 16.82
C ALA A 53 -6.26 -3.87 15.53
N PHE A 54 -6.67 -4.89 14.77
CA PHE A 54 -7.54 -4.71 13.62
C PHE A 54 -8.94 -4.22 14.04
N GLY A 55 -9.46 -4.75 15.14
CA GLY A 55 -10.72 -4.30 15.75
C GLY A 55 -10.67 -2.83 16.18
N GLU A 56 -9.55 -2.36 16.71
CA GLU A 56 -9.37 -0.94 17.04
C GLU A 56 -9.44 -0.03 15.80
N VAL A 57 -8.90 -0.50 14.64
CA VAL A 57 -9.01 0.26 13.39
C VAL A 57 -10.43 0.25 12.84
N LEU A 58 -11.16 -0.88 12.94
CA LEU A 58 -12.59 -0.93 12.60
C LEU A 58 -13.38 0.04 13.48
N ALA A 59 -13.15 0.08 14.78
CA ALA A 59 -13.76 1.04 15.68
C ALA A 59 -13.39 2.49 15.34
N ALA A 60 -12.16 2.74 14.85
CA ALA A 60 -11.78 4.06 14.34
C ALA A 60 -12.56 4.44 13.07
N ILE A 61 -12.77 3.49 12.15
CA ILE A 61 -13.63 3.71 10.97
C ILE A 61 -15.06 4.05 11.41
N ASP A 62 -15.60 3.37 12.43
CA ASP A 62 -16.92 3.64 12.95
C ASP A 62 -17.04 5.05 13.56
N ARG A 63 -16.03 5.54 14.26
CA ARG A 63 -15.99 6.94 14.76
C ARG A 63 -16.08 7.99 13.65
N HIS A 64 -15.68 7.63 12.42
CA HIS A 64 -15.71 8.50 11.25
C HIS A 64 -16.79 8.10 10.22
N ALA A 65 -17.75 7.25 10.61
CA ALA A 65 -18.74 6.64 9.71
C ALA A 65 -19.52 7.67 8.87
N GLU A 66 -19.88 8.81 9.46
CA GLU A 66 -20.64 9.86 8.76
C GLU A 66 -19.84 10.45 7.60
N VAL A 67 -18.55 10.76 7.81
CA VAL A 67 -17.69 11.33 6.77
C VAL A 67 -17.34 10.30 5.71
N VAL A 68 -16.92 9.11 6.15
CA VAL A 68 -16.56 7.99 5.27
C VAL A 68 -17.75 7.57 4.39
N GLY A 69 -18.97 7.58 4.94
CA GLY A 69 -20.20 7.27 4.19
C GLY A 69 -20.52 8.27 3.07
N ARG A 70 -19.92 9.45 3.06
CA ARG A 70 -20.17 10.51 2.06
C ARG A 70 -19.13 10.60 0.96
N PHE A 71 -18.13 9.69 0.90
CA PHE A 71 -17.11 9.71 -0.16
C PHE A 71 -17.67 9.24 -1.49
N ASP A 72 -18.37 10.12 -2.18
CA ASP A 72 -18.91 9.91 -3.54
C ASP A 72 -18.00 10.44 -4.65
N GLY A 73 -17.09 11.34 -4.29
CA GLY A 73 -16.00 11.87 -5.11
C GLY A 73 -16.35 12.23 -6.53
N THR A 74 -17.44 12.96 -6.73
CA THR A 74 -17.91 13.37 -8.07
C THR A 74 -16.91 14.26 -8.80
N ARG A 75 -16.00 14.93 -8.07
CA ARG A 75 -14.96 15.80 -8.64
C ARG A 75 -13.59 15.52 -7.99
N PRO A 76 -12.51 15.35 -8.80
CA PRO A 76 -11.16 15.36 -8.25
C PRO A 76 -10.87 16.68 -7.50
N PRO A 77 -10.09 16.66 -6.42
CA PRO A 77 -9.37 15.53 -5.84
C PRO A 77 -10.11 14.80 -4.72
N LEU A 78 -11.43 14.91 -4.63
CA LEU A 78 -12.20 14.24 -3.58
C LEU A 78 -12.07 12.72 -3.65
N PRO A 79 -11.98 12.01 -2.52
CA PRO A 79 -11.99 10.56 -2.48
C PRO A 79 -13.35 10.02 -2.96
N ARG A 80 -13.36 8.82 -3.54
CA ARG A 80 -14.58 8.15 -4.01
C ARG A 80 -14.48 6.63 -3.83
N TRP A 81 -15.60 5.99 -3.63
CA TRP A 81 -15.66 4.53 -3.52
C TRP A 81 -15.73 3.81 -4.88
N GLN A 82 -16.28 4.45 -5.93
CA GLN A 82 -16.37 3.88 -7.28
C GLN A 82 -14.99 3.91 -7.97
N GLN A 83 -14.10 3.07 -7.48
CA GLN A 83 -12.76 2.83 -8.03
C GLN A 83 -12.22 1.51 -7.45
N ASP A 84 -11.37 0.80 -8.20
CA ASP A 84 -10.89 -0.54 -7.84
C ASP A 84 -9.42 -0.55 -7.36
N TRP A 85 -8.78 0.63 -7.25
CA TRP A 85 -7.35 0.72 -6.90
C TRP A 85 -7.07 0.86 -5.41
N PHE A 86 -7.99 1.45 -4.64
CA PHE A 86 -7.87 1.65 -3.19
C PHE A 86 -9.25 1.55 -2.54
N PRO A 87 -9.93 0.37 -2.65
CA PRO A 87 -11.34 0.23 -2.36
C PRO A 87 -11.62 0.02 -0.86
N GLY A 88 -12.86 0.24 -0.47
CA GLY A 88 -13.45 -0.21 0.78
C GLY A 88 -12.59 0.02 2.03
N LEU A 89 -12.18 -1.08 2.65
CA LEU A 89 -11.34 -1.05 3.86
C LEU A 89 -9.99 -0.34 3.65
N ASP A 90 -9.43 -0.34 2.44
CA ASP A 90 -8.16 0.31 2.17
C ASP A 90 -8.27 1.82 2.38
N GLY A 91 -9.26 2.45 1.73
CA GLY A 91 -9.53 3.88 1.89
C GLY A 91 -10.03 4.25 3.27
N ALA A 92 -10.92 3.43 3.86
CA ALA A 92 -11.48 3.70 5.17
C ALA A 92 -10.43 3.62 6.29
N ALA A 93 -9.57 2.60 6.25
CA ALA A 93 -8.48 2.46 7.22
C ALA A 93 -7.43 3.58 7.07
N ALA A 94 -7.06 3.94 5.83
CA ALA A 94 -6.13 5.05 5.59
C ALA A 94 -6.67 6.36 6.18
N TYR A 95 -7.94 6.68 5.91
CA TYR A 95 -8.58 7.85 6.48
C TYR A 95 -8.59 7.81 8.01
N ALA A 96 -9.08 6.71 8.60
CA ALA A 96 -9.20 6.58 10.05
C ALA A 96 -7.83 6.63 10.75
N LEU A 97 -6.82 5.94 10.21
CA LEU A 97 -5.49 5.92 10.78
C LEU A 97 -4.84 7.32 10.79
N VAL A 98 -4.95 8.11 9.71
CA VAL A 98 -4.45 9.50 9.71
C VAL A 98 -5.16 10.34 10.77
N ARG A 99 -6.49 10.20 10.91
CA ARG A 99 -7.27 10.95 11.91
C ARG A 99 -6.88 10.60 13.34
N GLU A 100 -6.59 9.32 13.60
CA GLU A 100 -6.23 8.84 14.95
C GLU A 100 -4.76 9.13 15.31
N THR A 101 -3.83 8.89 14.37
CA THR A 101 -2.40 9.05 14.64
C THR A 101 -1.92 10.49 14.52
N ARG A 102 -2.63 11.32 13.73
CA ARG A 102 -2.31 12.75 13.51
C ARG A 102 -0.84 12.97 13.15
N PRO A 103 -0.33 12.30 12.10
CA PRO A 103 1.09 12.33 11.75
C PRO A 103 1.56 13.73 11.44
N ALA A 104 2.81 14.05 11.81
CA ALA A 104 3.44 15.30 11.36
C ALA A 104 3.86 15.21 9.90
N ARG A 105 4.22 14.00 9.44
CA ARG A 105 4.62 13.75 8.06
C ARG A 105 3.99 12.49 7.49
N ILE A 106 3.61 12.56 6.21
CA ILE A 106 3.22 11.41 5.40
C ILE A 106 4.12 11.42 4.17
N VAL A 107 4.88 10.35 3.98
CA VAL A 107 5.65 10.10 2.75
C VAL A 107 4.98 8.99 1.97
N GLU A 108 4.64 9.23 0.73
CA GLU A 108 3.97 8.28 -0.16
C GLU A 108 4.83 8.01 -1.39
N VAL A 109 5.15 6.74 -1.64
CA VAL A 109 5.84 6.27 -2.86
C VAL A 109 4.83 5.52 -3.73
N GLY A 110 4.55 6.06 -4.90
CA GLY A 110 3.35 5.77 -5.67
C GLY A 110 2.17 6.61 -5.15
N SER A 111 1.42 7.25 -6.02
CA SER A 111 0.35 8.17 -5.61
C SER A 111 -0.88 8.06 -6.50
N GLY A 112 -2.03 8.44 -5.95
CA GLY A 112 -3.26 8.34 -6.69
C GLY A 112 -4.51 8.41 -5.84
N HIS A 113 -5.27 7.31 -5.82
CA HIS A 113 -6.48 7.24 -5.00
C HIS A 113 -6.16 7.23 -3.50
N SER A 114 -5.10 6.55 -3.08
CA SER A 114 -4.60 6.55 -1.69
C SER A 114 -4.33 7.97 -1.19
N THR A 115 -3.62 8.78 -1.97
CA THR A 115 -3.32 10.19 -1.68
C THR A 115 -4.57 11.00 -1.34
N ARG A 116 -5.69 10.75 -2.07
CA ARG A 116 -6.93 11.49 -1.84
C ARG A 116 -7.56 11.18 -0.48
N PHE A 117 -7.53 9.90 -0.04
CA PHE A 117 -8.03 9.53 1.29
C PHE A 117 -7.15 10.08 2.41
N LEU A 118 -5.82 9.99 2.25
CA LEU A 118 -4.84 10.53 3.20
C LEU A 118 -4.99 12.05 3.34
N ALA A 119 -4.99 12.77 2.21
CA ALA A 119 -5.14 14.22 2.17
C ALA A 119 -6.48 14.67 2.76
N ARG A 120 -7.57 13.96 2.43
CA ARG A 120 -8.88 14.25 2.99
C ARG A 120 -8.90 14.13 4.51
N ALA A 121 -8.25 13.09 5.04
CA ALA A 121 -8.13 12.90 6.48
C ALA A 121 -7.34 14.03 7.17
N VAL A 122 -6.26 14.51 6.53
CA VAL A 122 -5.47 15.66 6.99
C VAL A 122 -6.33 16.92 7.04
N ILE A 123 -7.04 17.22 5.94
CA ILE A 123 -7.91 18.41 5.82
C ILE A 123 -9.03 18.36 6.87
N ASP A 124 -9.79 17.26 6.95
CA ASP A 124 -10.88 17.10 7.90
C ASP A 124 -10.42 17.11 9.36
N GLY A 125 -9.18 16.72 9.60
CA GLY A 125 -8.54 16.77 10.92
C GLY A 125 -8.02 18.14 11.31
N GLY A 126 -7.96 19.11 10.40
CA GLY A 126 -7.27 20.36 10.61
C GLY A 126 -5.81 20.13 11.00
N LEU A 127 -5.14 19.13 10.38
CA LEU A 127 -3.79 18.72 10.75
C LEU A 127 -2.75 19.59 9.99
N ALA A 128 -1.64 19.89 10.66
CA ALA A 128 -0.49 20.54 10.05
C ALA A 128 0.49 19.52 9.39
N THR A 129 -0.07 18.45 8.84
CA THR A 129 0.71 17.36 8.26
C THR A 129 1.38 17.77 6.96
N GLU A 130 2.69 17.59 6.85
CA GLU A 130 3.43 17.73 5.60
C GLU A 130 3.32 16.42 4.80
N MET A 131 2.90 16.50 3.53
CA MET A 131 2.83 15.35 2.64
C MET A 131 3.86 15.44 1.52
N LEU A 132 4.62 14.36 1.33
CA LEU A 132 5.51 14.18 0.18
C LEU A 132 5.06 12.96 -0.62
N CYS A 133 4.72 13.16 -1.90
CA CYS A 133 4.45 12.08 -2.84
C CYS A 133 5.59 11.97 -3.86
N ILE A 134 6.08 10.75 -4.11
CA ILE A 134 7.07 10.46 -5.15
C ILE A 134 6.42 9.52 -6.17
N ASP A 135 6.13 10.04 -7.35
CA ASP A 135 5.45 9.28 -8.41
C ASP A 135 5.66 9.95 -9.76
N PRO A 136 6.20 9.25 -10.77
CA PRO A 136 6.41 9.81 -12.11
C PRO A 136 5.11 10.14 -12.83
N ALA A 137 4.02 9.40 -12.54
CA ALA A 137 2.74 9.52 -13.25
C ALA A 137 1.55 9.12 -12.35
N PRO A 138 1.15 9.98 -11.40
CA PRO A 138 0.05 9.71 -10.48
C PRO A 138 -1.21 9.18 -11.20
N ARG A 139 -1.72 8.05 -10.73
CA ARG A 139 -2.85 7.35 -11.36
C ARG A 139 -4.16 8.11 -11.25
N ALA A 140 -4.28 8.99 -10.27
CA ALA A 140 -5.43 9.86 -10.08
C ALA A 140 -5.01 11.33 -10.05
N ASP A 141 -5.90 12.25 -10.47
CA ASP A 141 -5.63 13.68 -10.35
C ASP A 141 -5.60 14.08 -8.86
N ILE A 142 -4.43 14.53 -8.42
CA ILE A 142 -4.14 15.03 -7.08
C ILE A 142 -3.70 16.50 -7.09
N GLY A 143 -3.70 17.14 -8.28
CA GLY A 143 -3.15 18.48 -8.47
C GLY A 143 -3.84 19.57 -7.65
N GLY A 144 -5.15 19.43 -7.40
CA GLY A 144 -5.91 20.38 -6.60
C GLY A 144 -5.63 20.35 -5.09
N LEU A 145 -4.97 19.29 -4.57
CA LEU A 145 -4.71 19.13 -3.13
C LEU A 145 -3.69 20.13 -2.57
N ALA A 146 -2.73 20.56 -3.38
CA ALA A 146 -1.65 21.45 -2.94
C ALA A 146 -2.12 22.85 -2.46
N GLY A 147 -3.37 23.24 -2.78
CA GLY A 147 -3.98 24.47 -2.27
C GLY A 147 -4.58 24.34 -0.86
N ASP A 148 -4.88 23.11 -0.44
CA ASP A 148 -5.61 22.82 0.78
C ASP A 148 -4.72 22.30 1.92
N LEU A 149 -3.52 21.81 1.61
CA LEU A 149 -2.54 21.27 2.58
C LEU A 149 -1.11 21.37 2.05
N PRO A 150 -0.09 21.30 2.94
CA PRO A 150 1.32 21.26 2.56
C PRO A 150 1.66 19.95 1.81
N LEU A 151 1.38 19.91 0.51
CA LEU A 151 1.65 18.76 -0.37
C LEU A 151 2.73 19.09 -1.37
N ARG A 152 3.80 18.29 -1.39
CA ARG A 152 4.84 18.31 -2.41
C ARG A 152 4.78 17.02 -3.24
N VAL A 153 4.73 17.14 -4.55
CA VAL A 153 4.77 16.01 -5.47
C VAL A 153 6.07 16.04 -6.29
N LEU A 154 6.90 15.02 -6.13
CA LEU A 154 8.06 14.78 -6.98
C LEU A 154 7.64 13.88 -8.14
N ARG A 155 7.54 14.43 -9.34
CA ARG A 155 7.17 13.66 -10.55
C ARG A 155 8.38 12.93 -11.12
N THR A 156 8.83 11.92 -10.37
CA THR A 156 9.99 11.09 -10.69
C THR A 156 9.85 9.74 -9.99
N THR A 157 10.68 8.78 -10.38
CA THR A 157 10.77 7.49 -9.67
C THR A 157 11.55 7.66 -8.36
N LEU A 158 11.38 6.74 -7.40
CA LEU A 158 12.20 6.74 -6.19
C LEU A 158 13.68 6.53 -6.51
N GLN A 159 13.98 5.75 -7.55
CA GLN A 159 15.33 5.49 -8.03
C GLN A 159 16.05 6.78 -8.46
N ASP A 160 15.34 7.63 -9.20
CA ASP A 160 15.90 8.89 -9.70
C ASP A 160 15.91 10.00 -8.63
N ALA A 161 14.89 10.01 -7.73
CA ALA A 161 14.88 10.94 -6.60
C ALA A 161 15.98 10.64 -5.58
N GLY A 162 16.35 9.36 -5.44
CA GLY A 162 17.21 8.86 -4.37
C GLY A 162 16.48 8.73 -3.03
N VAL A 163 16.92 7.80 -2.19
CA VAL A 163 16.33 7.60 -0.85
C VAL A 163 16.58 8.80 0.08
N GLU A 164 17.56 9.61 -0.24
CA GLU A 164 17.92 10.85 0.47
C GLU A 164 16.88 11.97 0.26
N ALA A 165 16.02 11.86 -0.75
CA ALA A 165 14.90 12.79 -0.96
C ALA A 165 13.77 12.60 0.07
N LEU A 166 13.75 11.45 0.75
CA LEU A 166 12.78 11.18 1.81
C LEU A 166 13.15 11.98 3.07
N PRO A 167 12.22 12.73 3.67
CA PRO A 167 12.47 13.38 4.94
C PRO A 167 12.65 12.35 6.04
N GLY A 168 13.37 12.72 7.10
CA GLY A 168 13.41 11.89 8.32
C GLY A 168 12.01 11.71 8.90
N LEU A 169 11.59 10.47 9.06
CA LEU A 169 10.33 10.12 9.72
C LEU A 169 10.57 9.86 11.20
N ALA A 170 9.63 10.32 12.04
CA ALA A 170 9.63 10.14 13.48
C ALA A 170 8.52 9.15 13.92
N PRO A 171 8.54 8.65 15.16
CA PRO A 171 7.43 7.87 15.69
C PRO A 171 6.09 8.61 15.50
N GLY A 172 5.09 7.92 14.96
CA GLY A 172 3.78 8.50 14.63
C GLY A 172 3.67 9.04 13.19
N ASP A 173 4.78 9.26 12.47
CA ASP A 173 4.75 9.57 11.05
C ASP A 173 4.39 8.35 10.19
N MET A 174 4.09 8.57 8.92
CA MET A 174 3.64 7.52 7.99
C MET A 174 4.54 7.39 6.77
N LEU A 175 4.86 6.15 6.40
CA LEU A 175 5.40 5.75 5.10
C LEU A 175 4.36 4.91 4.37
N VAL A 176 3.91 5.39 3.22
CA VAL A 176 2.89 4.74 2.38
C VAL A 176 3.54 4.24 1.10
N ILE A 177 3.42 2.94 0.83
CA ILE A 177 4.05 2.25 -0.30
C ILE A 177 2.95 1.65 -1.18
N ASP A 178 2.80 2.19 -2.38
CA ASP A 178 1.90 1.69 -3.43
C ASP A 178 2.60 1.88 -4.78
N SER A 179 3.69 1.14 -5.00
CA SER A 179 4.67 1.43 -6.03
C SER A 179 4.72 0.36 -7.13
N SER A 180 5.90 -0.19 -7.47
CA SER A 180 6.01 -1.20 -8.54
C SER A 180 5.58 -2.61 -8.12
N HIS A 181 5.59 -2.93 -6.86
CA HIS A 181 5.39 -4.26 -6.27
C HIS A 181 6.39 -5.33 -6.75
N LEU A 182 7.52 -4.92 -7.33
CA LEU A 182 8.54 -5.80 -7.89
C LEU A 182 9.77 -5.86 -6.98
N ALA A 183 10.01 -6.99 -6.33
CA ALA A 183 11.18 -7.24 -5.51
C ALA A 183 12.35 -7.72 -6.36
N LEU A 184 12.98 -6.80 -7.09
CA LEU A 184 14.17 -7.05 -7.91
C LEU A 184 15.25 -6.01 -7.60
N PRO A 185 16.56 -6.34 -7.80
CA PRO A 185 17.65 -5.40 -7.53
C PRO A 185 17.46 -4.05 -8.23
N GLY A 186 17.53 -2.95 -7.47
CA GLY A 186 17.41 -1.59 -7.96
C GLY A 186 15.98 -1.10 -8.16
N THR A 187 14.96 -1.90 -7.84
CA THR A 187 13.57 -1.42 -7.81
C THR A 187 13.29 -0.59 -6.56
N ASP A 188 12.17 0.13 -6.57
CA ASP A 188 11.66 0.86 -5.39
C ASP A 188 11.45 -0.06 -4.18
N VAL A 189 10.96 -1.29 -4.37
CA VAL A 189 10.82 -2.28 -3.30
C VAL A 189 12.18 -2.62 -2.67
N ASP A 190 13.22 -2.85 -3.50
CA ASP A 190 14.58 -3.08 -3.01
C ASP A 190 15.10 -1.88 -2.19
N LEU A 191 14.92 -0.67 -2.71
CA LEU A 191 15.34 0.55 -2.02
C LEU A 191 14.58 0.77 -0.71
N LEU A 192 13.26 0.60 -0.72
CA LEU A 192 12.41 0.81 0.46
C LEU A 192 12.72 -0.20 1.55
N PHE A 193 12.71 -1.49 1.24
CA PHE A 193 12.91 -2.55 2.23
C PHE A 193 14.38 -2.78 2.60
N GLY A 194 15.31 -2.51 1.68
CA GLY A 194 16.75 -2.71 1.92
C GLY A 194 17.49 -1.49 2.46
N ARG A 195 16.98 -0.26 2.24
CA ARG A 195 17.71 0.97 2.61
C ARG A 195 16.89 1.96 3.43
N VAL A 196 15.56 2.02 3.28
CA VAL A 196 14.72 2.97 4.01
C VAL A 196 14.23 2.35 5.33
N LEU A 197 13.47 1.26 5.26
CA LEU A 197 12.90 0.62 6.45
C LEU A 197 13.94 0.28 7.53
N PRO A 198 15.16 -0.23 7.20
CA PRO A 198 16.17 -0.55 8.20
C PRO A 198 16.62 0.64 9.06
N ARG A 199 16.41 1.86 8.59
CA ARG A 199 16.83 3.10 9.27
C ARG A 199 15.70 3.79 10.03
N LEU A 200 14.45 3.35 9.83
CA LEU A 200 13.30 4.00 10.48
C LEU A 200 13.31 3.75 11.99
N PRO A 201 13.00 4.78 12.80
CA PRO A 201 12.82 4.59 14.23
C PRO A 201 11.61 3.70 14.53
N ALA A 202 11.54 3.15 15.73
CA ALA A 202 10.35 2.46 16.19
C ALA A 202 9.13 3.40 16.21
N GLY A 203 7.96 2.90 15.82
CA GLY A 203 6.72 3.66 15.90
C GLY A 203 6.34 4.42 14.64
N VAL A 204 7.08 4.30 13.53
CA VAL A 204 6.61 4.78 12.22
C VAL A 204 5.55 3.81 11.70
N LEU A 205 4.42 4.35 11.24
CA LEU A 205 3.35 3.57 10.63
C LEU A 205 3.66 3.38 9.15
N VAL A 206 3.82 2.12 8.74
CA VAL A 206 4.13 1.73 7.36
C VAL A 206 2.90 1.09 6.73
N HIS A 207 2.50 1.60 5.58
CA HIS A 207 1.49 0.99 4.71
C HIS A 207 2.18 0.33 3.52
N VAL A 208 1.74 -0.86 3.16
CA VAL A 208 2.08 -1.51 1.90
C VAL A 208 0.80 -1.95 1.21
N HIS A 209 0.60 -1.49 -0.01
CA HIS A 209 -0.57 -1.88 -0.82
C HIS A 209 -0.33 -3.19 -1.58
N ASP A 210 -1.40 -3.77 -2.10
CA ASP A 210 -1.38 -5.03 -2.85
C ASP A 210 -0.71 -6.20 -2.09
N VAL A 211 -0.99 -6.28 -0.77
CA VAL A 211 -0.55 -7.36 0.13
C VAL A 211 -1.73 -8.22 0.56
N PHE A 212 -1.68 -9.50 0.23
CA PHE A 212 -2.74 -10.49 0.53
C PHE A 212 -2.41 -11.38 1.72
N LEU A 213 -1.24 -11.21 2.33
CA LEU A 213 -0.78 -12.04 3.45
C LEU A 213 -1.86 -12.28 4.50
N PRO A 214 -1.94 -13.50 5.06
CA PRO A 214 -1.12 -14.67 4.77
C PRO A 214 -1.53 -15.45 3.52
N ASP A 215 -2.55 -15.02 2.76
CA ASP A 215 -2.95 -15.60 1.48
C ASP A 215 -1.90 -15.29 0.39
N GLY A 216 -1.90 -16.09 -0.69
CA GLY A 216 -1.17 -15.78 -1.90
C GLY A 216 -1.86 -14.71 -2.74
N TYR A 217 -1.18 -14.21 -3.76
CA TYR A 217 -1.81 -13.35 -4.75
C TYR A 217 -2.93 -14.09 -5.50
N PRO A 218 -4.02 -13.41 -5.86
CA PRO A 218 -5.08 -14.03 -6.66
C PRO A 218 -4.56 -14.54 -8.01
N ASP A 219 -5.07 -15.69 -8.48
CA ASP A 219 -4.70 -16.25 -9.79
C ASP A 219 -4.90 -15.27 -10.94
N SER A 220 -5.93 -14.41 -10.84
CA SER A 220 -6.19 -13.34 -11.81
C SER A 220 -5.06 -12.30 -11.90
N TRP A 221 -4.16 -12.26 -10.89
CA TRP A 221 -3.02 -11.36 -10.82
C TRP A 221 -1.69 -12.04 -11.21
N ALA A 222 -1.68 -13.33 -11.51
CA ALA A 222 -0.44 -14.05 -11.87
C ALA A 222 0.38 -13.37 -12.98
N TRP A 223 -0.29 -12.66 -13.89
CA TRP A 223 0.34 -11.89 -14.96
C TRP A 223 1.12 -10.66 -14.48
N ARG A 224 0.82 -10.14 -13.27
CA ARG A 224 1.48 -8.95 -12.69
C ARG A 224 2.90 -9.27 -12.22
N GLN A 225 3.15 -10.53 -11.86
CA GLN A 225 4.44 -10.99 -11.33
C GLN A 225 4.87 -10.21 -10.07
N TYR A 226 3.91 -9.78 -9.27
CA TYR A 226 4.19 -9.08 -8.01
C TYR A 226 4.93 -9.98 -7.03
N ALA A 227 5.90 -9.39 -6.32
CA ALA A 227 6.80 -10.11 -5.43
C ALA A 227 6.98 -9.41 -4.06
N GLU A 228 6.43 -8.21 -3.89
CA GLU A 228 6.64 -7.39 -2.70
C GLU A 228 6.16 -8.06 -1.41
N GLN A 229 5.02 -8.75 -1.43
CA GLN A 229 4.52 -9.41 -0.22
C GLN A 229 5.47 -10.49 0.35
N MET A 230 6.38 -11.07 -0.46
CA MET A 230 7.40 -11.98 0.04
C MET A 230 8.41 -11.25 0.95
N VAL A 231 8.75 -10.02 0.61
CA VAL A 231 9.63 -9.17 1.40
C VAL A 231 8.92 -8.73 2.69
N VAL A 232 7.65 -8.32 2.58
CA VAL A 232 6.80 -7.98 3.73
C VAL A 232 6.67 -9.17 4.69
N ALA A 233 6.47 -10.39 4.15
CA ALA A 233 6.42 -11.62 4.94
C ALA A 233 7.69 -11.83 5.77
N GLY A 234 8.87 -11.62 5.15
CA GLY A 234 10.16 -11.71 5.84
C GLY A 234 10.31 -10.67 6.97
N TRP A 235 9.88 -9.44 6.73
CA TRP A 235 9.91 -8.37 7.76
C TRP A 235 8.95 -8.63 8.92
N LEU A 236 7.75 -9.18 8.66
CA LEU A 236 6.81 -9.59 9.71
C LEU A 236 7.36 -10.77 10.53
N ALA A 237 7.83 -11.82 9.86
CA ALA A 237 8.39 -13.01 10.50
C ALA A 237 9.65 -12.68 11.32
N GLY A 238 10.47 -11.76 10.84
CA GLY A 238 11.67 -11.28 11.54
C GLY A 238 11.40 -10.27 12.66
N GLY A 239 10.14 -9.87 12.88
CA GLY A 239 9.76 -8.93 13.95
C GLY A 239 10.13 -7.47 13.67
N GLY A 240 10.60 -7.11 12.47
CA GLY A 240 10.90 -5.74 12.08
C GLY A 240 9.65 -4.88 11.87
N LEU A 241 8.52 -5.53 11.58
CA LEU A 241 7.21 -4.92 11.47
C LEU A 241 6.19 -5.63 12.37
N ARG A 242 5.33 -4.87 13.05
CA ARG A 242 4.20 -5.37 13.83
C ARG A 242 2.89 -4.94 13.20
N LEU A 243 2.01 -5.89 12.92
CA LEU A 243 0.73 -5.65 12.27
C LEU A 243 -0.13 -4.65 13.05
N ARG A 244 -0.73 -3.72 12.32
CA ARG A 244 -1.73 -2.76 12.82
C ARG A 244 -3.08 -2.96 12.15
N PHE A 245 -3.11 -3.30 10.85
CA PHE A 245 -4.31 -3.62 10.09
C PHE A 245 -3.95 -4.40 8.82
N ALA A 246 -4.82 -5.28 8.39
CA ALA A 246 -4.68 -6.01 7.11
C ALA A 246 -6.05 -6.18 6.47
N SER A 247 -6.34 -5.40 5.43
CA SER A 247 -7.66 -5.35 4.80
C SER A 247 -8.12 -6.72 4.31
N ARG A 248 -7.21 -7.50 3.70
CA ARG A 248 -7.53 -8.85 3.22
C ARG A 248 -7.94 -9.79 4.35
N TRP A 249 -7.18 -9.83 5.44
CA TRP A 249 -7.51 -10.63 6.63
C TRP A 249 -8.85 -10.21 7.21
N VAL A 250 -9.02 -8.93 7.45
CA VAL A 250 -10.23 -8.37 8.06
C VAL A 250 -11.46 -8.68 7.19
N ARG A 251 -11.38 -8.48 5.89
CA ARG A 251 -12.48 -8.79 4.97
C ARG A 251 -12.87 -10.26 4.97
N THR A 252 -11.90 -11.17 5.08
CA THR A 252 -12.13 -12.62 4.89
C THR A 252 -12.25 -13.41 6.18
N ARG A 253 -11.62 -12.98 7.29
CA ARG A 253 -11.60 -13.71 8.58
C ARG A 253 -12.38 -12.98 9.69
N MET A 254 -12.62 -11.66 9.54
CA MET A 254 -13.39 -10.84 10.48
C MET A 254 -14.64 -10.25 9.81
N ALA A 255 -15.27 -11.05 8.94
CA ALA A 255 -16.41 -10.58 8.13
C ALA A 255 -17.62 -10.17 8.97
N ALA A 256 -17.82 -10.77 10.14
CA ALA A 256 -18.91 -10.43 11.05
C ALA A 256 -18.70 -9.03 11.65
N GLU A 257 -17.50 -8.72 12.10
CA GLU A 257 -17.11 -7.41 12.63
C GLU A 257 -17.24 -6.32 11.55
N VAL A 258 -16.78 -6.62 10.33
CA VAL A 258 -16.95 -5.70 9.19
C VAL A 258 -18.42 -5.42 8.91
N ALA A 259 -19.26 -6.47 8.87
CA ALA A 259 -20.68 -6.33 8.57
C ALA A 259 -21.45 -5.55 9.66
N ALA A 260 -21.01 -5.64 10.91
CA ALA A 260 -21.62 -4.94 12.04
C ALA A 260 -21.33 -3.41 12.01
N GLY A 261 -20.20 -2.99 11.42
CA GLY A 261 -19.74 -1.61 11.45
C GLY A 261 -20.00 -0.79 10.18
N ALA A 262 -19.45 0.41 10.15
CA ALA A 262 -19.51 1.33 9.00
C ALA A 262 -18.83 0.75 7.76
N ALA A 263 -17.75 0.00 7.95
CA ALA A 263 -16.98 -0.64 6.88
C ALA A 263 -17.84 -1.59 6.02
N GLY A 264 -18.84 -2.26 6.62
CA GLY A 264 -19.75 -3.15 5.90
C GLY A 264 -20.72 -2.43 4.95
N ARG A 265 -20.88 -1.12 5.10
CA ARG A 265 -21.77 -0.30 4.27
C ARG A 265 -21.04 0.39 3.12
N ILE A 266 -19.70 0.30 3.07
CA ILE A 266 -18.90 0.90 2.01
C ILE A 266 -19.02 0.04 0.74
N PRO A 267 -19.39 0.62 -0.41
CA PRO A 267 -19.46 -0.12 -1.65
C PRO A 267 -18.06 -0.54 -2.13
N VAL A 268 -17.94 -1.81 -2.48
CA VAL A 268 -16.71 -2.38 -3.08
C VAL A 268 -17.09 -2.99 -4.42
N GLY A 269 -16.35 -2.64 -5.47
CA GLY A 269 -16.56 -3.18 -6.80
C GLY A 269 -16.37 -4.71 -6.85
N PRO A 270 -17.08 -5.44 -7.72
CA PRO A 270 -17.04 -6.91 -7.76
C PRO A 270 -15.68 -7.48 -8.17
N ALA A 271 -14.84 -6.69 -8.82
CA ALA A 271 -13.48 -7.06 -9.23
C ALA A 271 -12.38 -6.47 -8.33
N ALA A 272 -12.76 -5.64 -7.36
CA ALA A 272 -11.82 -4.98 -6.47
C ALA A 272 -11.37 -5.89 -5.33
N PHE A 273 -10.10 -5.80 -4.98
CA PHE A 273 -9.54 -6.47 -3.82
C PHE A 273 -9.11 -5.43 -2.80
N GLU A 274 -9.49 -5.64 -1.55
CA GLU A 274 -8.98 -4.88 -0.42
C GLU A 274 -7.68 -5.55 0.03
N SER A 275 -6.57 -4.85 -0.10
CA SER A 275 -5.22 -5.43 -0.03
C SER A 275 -4.19 -4.54 0.68
N SER A 276 -4.64 -3.57 1.48
CA SER A 276 -3.77 -2.76 2.32
C SER A 276 -3.27 -3.53 3.53
N LEU A 277 -1.96 -3.45 3.79
CA LEU A 277 -1.36 -3.90 5.04
C LEU A 277 -0.73 -2.70 5.75
N TRP A 278 -1.12 -2.47 7.00
CA TRP A 278 -0.55 -1.45 7.88
C TRP A 278 0.21 -2.12 9.00
N ALA A 279 1.42 -1.67 9.25
CA ALA A 279 2.27 -2.17 10.31
C ALA A 279 3.07 -1.03 10.96
N VAL A 280 3.58 -1.27 12.15
CA VAL A 280 4.42 -0.31 12.88
C VAL A 280 5.84 -0.86 12.93
N THR A 281 6.83 -0.02 12.63
CA THR A 281 8.25 -0.37 12.71
C THR A 281 8.65 -0.71 14.15
N ALA A 282 9.48 -1.75 14.32
CA ALA A 282 10.03 -2.14 15.62
C ALA A 282 11.28 -1.33 16.02
N GLY A 283 11.85 -0.58 15.07
CA GLY A 283 13.04 0.24 15.23
C GLY A 283 14.12 -0.08 14.20
N PRO A 284 15.21 0.67 14.20
CA PRO A 284 16.28 0.47 13.24
C PRO A 284 16.98 -0.88 13.49
N VAL A 285 17.53 -1.42 12.41
CA VAL A 285 18.40 -2.60 12.51
C VAL A 285 19.64 -2.20 13.33
N PRO A 286 20.08 -3.02 14.30
CA PRO A 286 21.25 -2.69 15.10
C PRO A 286 22.48 -2.38 14.23
N GLY A 287 23.06 -1.18 14.41
CA GLY A 287 24.23 -0.73 13.66
C GLY A 287 23.91 -0.09 12.29
N ALA A 288 22.64 0.14 11.94
CA ALA A 288 22.24 0.85 10.71
C ALA A 288 22.32 2.37 10.85
#